data_985f5ad1127587a2a1ec8b6405118d5b
#
_entry.id   985f5ad1127587a2a1ec8b6405118d5b
#
_cell.length_a   1.000
_cell.length_b   1.000
_cell.length_c   1.000
_cell.angle_alpha   90.00
_cell.angle_beta   90.00
_cell.angle_gamma   90.00
#
_symmetry.space_group_name_H-M   'P 1'
#
loop_
_entity.id
_entity.type
_entity.pdbx_description
1 polymer ?
#
loop_
_entity_poly.entity_id
_entity_poly.type
_entity_poly.pdbx_seq_one_letter_code
_entity_poly.pdbx_strand_id
1 'polypeptide(L)'
;MDEFLNSLREYHGTFSVGKEKEGLRDLLRTLRQGGCIGVLGDQYGGSDGVWVRFFGRLTTCPRGPFALALKTGATLLPVFMIRRHGPFHELIFLPEFRWERTGDREKDIQANAQQYIELLESYVRKYPAQWLWGHKRWKKTRTKRIVILSDGKPGHVKQSEAVAKELIESAKDADPPYQFRVEKLEVRFRSPSWKRLFHLFAFFFFPWAQGRLSWLRPFFTRESAEQIESVNPDIIFSAGASLAPLSLCLARENLAKPVILMKPSFPYTLCRYELALIPFHDRGILPRGSFRVQGALSGMDENLLEASGRVLAHSLRDPKKVKIGLFLGGETRNFKPSLSDVESILFEIEHASQRLGGDFVVTTSRRTPEAINRFIRSQLGSHPRCQLCVIASEDSRPEVVPGMMALADCLVVTEDSLSMISEAISSGKPVVVVKMGSDGLPEKHYRFQELVEKELNVPVVETKKLCEVLSTRDLKSAAPHFSRERARIREKLRGLL
;
A
#
# COMPACT_ATOMS: atom_id res chain seq x y z
N MET A 1 -31.96 0.84 -29.19
CA MET A 1 -32.48 0.19 -27.96
C MET A 1 -33.16 1.20 -27.05
N ASP A 2 -32.63 2.40 -26.88
CA ASP A 2 -33.25 3.45 -26.05
C ASP A 2 -34.59 3.93 -26.63
N GLU A 3 -34.70 4.13 -27.96
CA GLU A 3 -35.95 4.48 -28.61
C GLU A 3 -37.05 3.43 -28.41
N PHE A 4 -36.69 2.13 -28.54
CA PHE A 4 -37.63 1.04 -28.30
C PHE A 4 -38.12 0.99 -26.85
N LEU A 5 -37.19 1.15 -25.89
CA LEU A 5 -37.58 1.17 -24.47
C LEU A 5 -38.45 2.40 -24.12
N ASN A 6 -38.16 3.53 -24.73
CA ASN A 6 -38.97 4.73 -24.54
C ASN A 6 -40.38 4.60 -25.16
N SER A 7 -40.50 4.04 -26.36
CA SER A 7 -41.81 3.75 -26.96
C SER A 7 -42.65 2.83 -26.13
N LEU A 8 -42.06 1.80 -25.48
CA LEU A 8 -42.82 0.93 -24.53
C LEU A 8 -43.27 1.66 -23.29
N ARG A 9 -42.50 2.62 -22.77
CA ARG A 9 -42.88 3.44 -21.62
C ARG A 9 -44.00 4.42 -21.97
N GLU A 10 -43.92 4.98 -23.16
CA GLU A 10 -44.88 5.98 -23.64
C GLU A 10 -46.23 5.38 -24.06
N TYR A 11 -46.26 4.07 -24.34
CA TYR A 11 -47.46 3.37 -24.76
C TYR A 11 -48.66 3.50 -23.78
N HIS A 12 -48.37 3.71 -22.48
CA HIS A 12 -49.43 3.90 -21.45
C HIS A 12 -49.51 5.35 -20.96
N GLY A 13 -49.14 6.33 -21.75
CA GLY A 13 -49.29 7.76 -21.42
C GLY A 13 -48.25 8.32 -20.45
N THR A 14 -47.16 7.63 -20.26
CA THR A 14 -45.98 8.18 -19.56
C THR A 14 -45.04 8.86 -20.56
N PHE A 15 -44.40 9.94 -20.17
CA PHE A 15 -43.42 10.65 -20.99
C PHE A 15 -42.00 10.41 -20.43
N SER A 16 -41.09 9.97 -21.26
CA SER A 16 -39.68 9.80 -20.89
C SER A 16 -38.97 11.15 -21.01
N VAL A 17 -38.35 11.61 -19.92
CA VAL A 17 -37.65 12.90 -19.89
C VAL A 17 -36.14 12.68 -19.86
N GLY A 18 -35.41 13.31 -20.76
CA GLY A 18 -33.95 13.26 -20.82
C GLY A 18 -33.26 13.94 -19.62
N LYS A 19 -32.00 13.60 -19.39
CA LYS A 19 -31.19 14.21 -18.30
C LYS A 19 -30.67 15.62 -18.59
N GLU A 20 -31.06 16.19 -19.72
CA GLU A 20 -30.60 17.52 -20.16
C GLU A 20 -31.32 18.64 -19.39
N LYS A 21 -30.81 19.87 -19.53
CA LYS A 21 -31.37 21.05 -18.82
C LYS A 21 -32.85 21.29 -19.12
N GLU A 22 -33.30 20.96 -20.31
CA GLU A 22 -34.69 21.05 -20.74
C GLU A 22 -35.57 20.05 -20.00
N GLY A 23 -35.14 18.80 -19.90
CA GLY A 23 -35.84 17.76 -19.15
C GLY A 23 -36.03 18.15 -17.67
N LEU A 24 -35.04 18.77 -17.04
CA LEU A 24 -35.19 19.24 -15.66
C LEU A 24 -36.27 20.35 -15.50
N ARG A 25 -36.42 21.22 -16.50
CA ARG A 25 -37.48 22.25 -16.51
C ARG A 25 -38.86 21.61 -16.62
N ASP A 26 -38.98 20.59 -17.45
CA ASP A 26 -40.24 19.87 -17.62
C ASP A 26 -40.65 19.10 -16.36
N LEU A 27 -39.70 18.45 -15.70
CA LEU A 27 -39.96 17.82 -14.39
C LEU A 27 -40.44 18.83 -13.34
N LEU A 28 -39.79 19.98 -13.25
CA LEU A 28 -40.19 21.06 -12.33
C LEU A 28 -41.58 21.62 -12.67
N ARG A 29 -41.90 21.77 -13.95
CA ARG A 29 -43.23 22.21 -14.41
C ARG A 29 -44.31 21.20 -14.03
N THR A 30 -44.09 19.91 -14.31
CA THR A 30 -44.98 18.83 -13.98
C THR A 30 -45.33 18.79 -12.48
N LEU A 31 -44.29 18.86 -11.62
CA LEU A 31 -44.51 18.87 -10.17
C LEU A 31 -45.28 20.10 -9.67
N ARG A 32 -45.01 21.28 -10.23
CA ARG A 32 -45.73 22.55 -9.89
C ARG A 32 -47.18 22.51 -10.32
N GLN A 33 -47.49 21.75 -11.36
CA GLN A 33 -48.86 21.56 -11.85
C GLN A 33 -49.62 20.43 -11.13
N GLY A 34 -49.03 19.86 -10.08
CA GLY A 34 -49.63 18.73 -9.33
C GLY A 34 -49.46 17.37 -9.99
N GLY A 35 -48.65 17.28 -11.04
CA GLY A 35 -48.35 16.03 -11.73
C GLY A 35 -47.40 15.13 -10.92
N CYS A 36 -47.28 13.85 -11.36
CA CYS A 36 -46.45 12.84 -10.76
C CYS A 36 -45.24 12.52 -11.64
N ILE A 37 -44.08 12.31 -11.04
CA ILE A 37 -42.89 11.86 -11.73
C ILE A 37 -42.34 10.57 -11.11
N GLY A 38 -41.94 9.61 -11.96
CA GLY A 38 -41.28 8.37 -11.53
C GLY A 38 -39.77 8.49 -11.71
N VAL A 39 -39.00 8.16 -10.68
CA VAL A 39 -37.51 8.20 -10.71
C VAL A 39 -36.97 6.90 -10.19
N LEU A 40 -36.03 6.30 -10.94
CA LEU A 40 -35.29 5.12 -10.49
C LEU A 40 -34.15 5.55 -9.54
N GLY A 41 -34.36 5.32 -8.23
CA GLY A 41 -33.43 5.71 -7.18
C GLY A 41 -32.41 4.64 -6.79
N ASP A 42 -32.56 3.43 -7.30
CA ASP A 42 -31.76 2.25 -6.96
C ASP A 42 -30.42 2.14 -7.67
N GLN A 43 -30.18 2.97 -8.67
CA GLN A 43 -28.97 2.94 -9.49
C GLN A 43 -27.79 3.71 -8.87
N TYR A 44 -26.58 3.44 -9.39
CA TYR A 44 -25.41 4.24 -9.07
C TYR A 44 -25.58 5.70 -9.51
N GLY A 45 -25.42 6.65 -8.56
CA GLY A 45 -25.72 8.08 -8.78
C GLY A 45 -24.72 8.85 -9.65
N GLY A 46 -23.63 8.22 -10.09
CA GLY A 46 -22.59 8.90 -10.88
C GLY A 46 -21.65 9.77 -10.04
N SER A 47 -20.92 10.70 -10.72
CA SER A 47 -20.03 11.66 -10.08
C SER A 47 -20.77 12.71 -9.25
N ASP A 48 -21.97 13.07 -9.69
CA ASP A 48 -22.78 14.13 -9.10
C ASP A 48 -23.82 13.59 -8.10
N GLY A 49 -23.73 12.28 -7.82
CA GLY A 49 -24.59 11.61 -6.84
C GLY A 49 -24.20 11.95 -5.40
N VAL A 50 -25.15 11.72 -4.50
CA VAL A 50 -24.95 11.91 -3.05
C VAL A 50 -24.28 10.69 -2.46
N TRP A 51 -23.29 10.89 -1.61
CA TRP A 51 -22.60 9.80 -0.92
C TRP A 51 -23.49 9.19 0.17
N VAL A 52 -23.64 7.87 0.10
CA VAL A 52 -24.47 7.07 1.03
C VAL A 52 -23.77 5.76 1.35
N ARG A 53 -24.16 5.10 2.44
CA ARG A 53 -23.72 3.76 2.80
C ARG A 53 -24.78 2.75 2.37
N PHE A 54 -24.39 1.80 1.53
CA PHE A 54 -25.22 0.67 1.10
C PHE A 54 -24.49 -0.63 1.40
N PHE A 55 -25.08 -1.50 2.21
CA PHE A 55 -24.40 -2.67 2.79
C PHE A 55 -23.06 -2.34 3.47
N GLY A 56 -23.02 -1.24 4.21
CA GLY A 56 -21.84 -0.77 4.92
C GLY A 56 -20.71 -0.19 4.04
N ARG A 57 -20.86 -0.18 2.70
CA ARG A 57 -19.87 0.37 1.75
C ARG A 57 -20.35 1.71 1.20
N LEU A 58 -19.44 2.69 1.15
CA LEU A 58 -19.71 3.98 0.52
C LEU A 58 -19.94 3.83 -0.99
N THR A 59 -21.02 4.45 -1.48
CA THR A 59 -21.38 4.55 -2.90
C THR A 59 -22.18 5.83 -3.11
N THR A 60 -22.58 6.15 -4.36
CA THR A 60 -23.43 7.30 -4.62
C THR A 60 -24.86 6.89 -4.96
N CYS A 61 -25.81 7.73 -4.54
CA CYS A 61 -27.24 7.66 -4.87
C CYS A 61 -27.61 8.83 -5.78
N PRO A 62 -28.56 8.68 -6.72
CA PRO A 62 -29.06 9.80 -7.51
C PRO A 62 -29.56 10.95 -6.63
N ARG A 63 -29.05 12.14 -6.85
CA ARG A 63 -29.38 13.35 -6.10
C ARG A 63 -30.76 13.92 -6.47
N GLY A 64 -31.13 13.73 -7.75
CA GLY A 64 -32.28 14.38 -8.38
C GLY A 64 -33.59 14.30 -7.60
N PRO A 65 -34.05 13.11 -7.19
CA PRO A 65 -35.33 12.93 -6.48
C PRO A 65 -35.44 13.83 -5.23
N PHE A 66 -34.39 13.80 -4.41
CA PHE A 66 -34.35 14.53 -3.13
C PHE A 66 -34.25 16.05 -3.36
N ALA A 67 -33.42 16.49 -4.30
CA ALA A 67 -33.28 17.90 -4.63
C ALA A 67 -34.55 18.50 -5.25
N LEU A 68 -35.27 17.74 -6.08
CA LEU A 68 -36.54 18.15 -6.67
C LEU A 68 -37.64 18.25 -5.61
N ALA A 69 -37.79 17.24 -4.78
CA ALA A 69 -38.81 17.24 -3.73
C ALA A 69 -38.57 18.37 -2.71
N LEU A 70 -37.34 18.60 -2.25
CA LEU A 70 -37.02 19.72 -1.37
C LEU A 70 -37.29 21.08 -2.01
N LYS A 71 -37.07 21.22 -3.33
CA LYS A 71 -37.29 22.48 -4.06
C LYS A 71 -38.74 22.80 -4.32
N THR A 72 -39.57 21.78 -4.56
CA THR A 72 -40.93 21.94 -4.97
C THR A 72 -41.98 21.72 -3.84
N GLY A 73 -41.53 21.12 -2.73
CA GLY A 73 -42.42 20.65 -1.67
C GLY A 73 -43.22 19.37 -2.04
N ALA A 74 -42.84 18.72 -3.15
CA ALA A 74 -43.54 17.51 -3.60
C ALA A 74 -43.33 16.34 -2.62
N THR A 75 -44.40 15.58 -2.40
CA THR A 75 -44.35 14.35 -1.61
C THR A 75 -43.53 13.28 -2.33
N LEU A 76 -42.66 12.60 -1.60
CA LEU A 76 -41.90 11.48 -2.11
C LEU A 76 -42.44 10.16 -1.57
N LEU A 77 -42.88 9.28 -2.47
CA LEU A 77 -43.38 7.95 -2.15
C LEU A 77 -42.41 6.90 -2.62
N PRO A 78 -41.78 6.13 -1.73
CA PRO A 78 -40.99 4.97 -2.13
C PRO A 78 -41.88 3.85 -2.66
N VAL A 79 -41.55 3.28 -3.82
CA VAL A 79 -42.27 2.19 -4.44
C VAL A 79 -41.32 1.07 -4.79
N PHE A 80 -41.67 -0.16 -4.42
CA PHE A 80 -40.90 -1.36 -4.78
C PHE A 80 -41.74 -2.29 -5.63
N MET A 81 -41.16 -2.85 -6.68
CA MET A 81 -41.80 -3.85 -7.54
C MET A 81 -41.18 -5.21 -7.22
N ILE A 82 -42.02 -6.14 -6.75
CA ILE A 82 -41.60 -7.49 -6.38
C ILE A 82 -42.29 -8.50 -7.30
N ARG A 83 -41.49 -9.33 -7.98
CA ARG A 83 -42.05 -10.46 -8.75
C ARG A 83 -42.56 -11.52 -7.78
N ARG A 84 -43.82 -11.95 -7.94
CA ARG A 84 -44.43 -13.02 -7.14
C ARG A 84 -44.20 -14.37 -7.81
N HIS A 85 -44.66 -14.52 -9.04
CA HIS A 85 -44.45 -15.73 -9.84
C HIS A 85 -44.68 -15.42 -11.32
N GLY A 86 -43.94 -16.10 -12.21
CA GLY A 86 -44.06 -15.89 -13.66
C GLY A 86 -44.00 -14.40 -14.07
N PRO A 87 -44.97 -13.88 -14.80
CA PRO A 87 -45.02 -12.48 -15.20
C PRO A 87 -45.71 -11.56 -14.14
N PHE A 88 -46.20 -12.09 -13.03
CA PHE A 88 -46.95 -11.32 -12.04
C PHE A 88 -46.03 -10.60 -11.07
N HIS A 89 -46.29 -9.30 -10.94
CA HIS A 89 -45.54 -8.40 -10.05
C HIS A 89 -46.52 -7.73 -9.08
N GLU A 90 -46.04 -7.43 -7.90
CA GLU A 90 -46.73 -6.63 -6.90
C GLU A 90 -45.97 -5.30 -6.74
N LEU A 91 -46.72 -4.20 -6.83
CA LEU A 91 -46.22 -2.86 -6.51
C LEU A 91 -46.56 -2.55 -5.05
N ILE A 92 -45.55 -2.33 -4.26
CA ILE A 92 -45.64 -1.98 -2.84
C ILE A 92 -45.42 -0.49 -2.71
N PHE A 93 -46.49 0.25 -2.46
CA PHE A 93 -46.42 1.66 -2.13
C PHE A 93 -46.18 1.82 -0.63
N LEU A 94 -45.17 2.50 -0.25
CA LEU A 94 -44.90 2.77 1.15
C LEU A 94 -45.48 4.13 1.56
N PRO A 95 -45.64 4.37 2.87
CA PRO A 95 -46.06 5.67 3.37
C PRO A 95 -45.17 6.79 2.85
N GLU A 96 -45.72 8.00 2.90
CA GLU A 96 -44.97 9.21 2.59
C GLU A 96 -43.61 9.23 3.28
N PHE A 97 -42.57 9.62 2.55
CA PHE A 97 -41.22 9.71 3.04
C PHE A 97 -41.09 10.85 4.07
N ARG A 98 -40.66 10.52 5.29
CA ARG A 98 -40.47 11.51 6.36
C ARG A 98 -39.15 12.26 6.15
N TRP A 99 -39.24 13.52 5.86
CA TRP A 99 -38.10 14.37 5.59
C TRP A 99 -37.35 14.76 6.86
N GLU A 100 -36.02 14.51 6.85
CA GLU A 100 -35.10 15.19 7.75
C GLU A 100 -34.79 16.58 7.21
N ARG A 101 -34.93 17.61 8.04
CA ARG A 101 -34.67 19.00 7.70
C ARG A 101 -33.78 19.62 8.76
N THR A 102 -32.51 19.86 8.40
CA THR A 102 -31.52 20.49 9.28
C THR A 102 -31.38 21.98 9.03
N GLY A 103 -31.95 22.49 7.93
CA GLY A 103 -31.78 23.84 7.44
C GLY A 103 -30.60 23.98 6.46
N ASP A 104 -29.73 22.98 6.34
CA ASP A 104 -28.67 22.90 5.34
C ASP A 104 -29.12 21.97 4.21
N ARG A 105 -29.35 22.54 3.05
CA ARG A 105 -29.88 21.82 1.90
C ARG A 105 -29.03 20.59 1.50
N GLU A 106 -27.72 20.69 1.57
CA GLU A 106 -26.83 19.59 1.16
C GLU A 106 -26.90 18.46 2.17
N LYS A 107 -26.89 18.79 3.45
CA LYS A 107 -27.06 17.80 4.54
C LYS A 107 -28.43 17.15 4.48
N ASP A 108 -29.48 17.93 4.21
CA ASP A 108 -30.83 17.42 4.07
C ASP A 108 -30.94 16.41 2.92
N ILE A 109 -30.35 16.73 1.75
CA ILE A 109 -30.31 15.81 0.60
C ILE A 109 -29.56 14.52 0.99
N GLN A 110 -28.43 14.63 1.68
CA GLN A 110 -27.61 13.49 2.07
C GLN A 110 -28.34 12.59 3.10
N ALA A 111 -28.92 13.18 4.13
CA ALA A 111 -29.62 12.43 5.18
C ALA A 111 -30.83 11.68 4.58
N ASN A 112 -31.63 12.37 3.76
CA ASN A 112 -32.81 11.77 3.14
C ASN A 112 -32.43 10.68 2.10
N ALA A 113 -31.35 10.88 1.34
CA ALA A 113 -30.83 9.85 0.45
C ALA A 113 -30.36 8.62 1.23
N GLN A 114 -29.72 8.81 2.40
CA GLN A 114 -29.30 7.72 3.26
C GLN A 114 -30.49 6.90 3.78
N GLN A 115 -31.54 7.55 4.28
CA GLN A 115 -32.77 6.86 4.71
C GLN A 115 -33.38 6.02 3.58
N TYR A 116 -33.45 6.56 2.36
CA TYR A 116 -33.97 5.80 1.21
C TYR A 116 -33.09 4.58 0.93
N ILE A 117 -31.78 4.70 1.02
CA ILE A 117 -30.84 3.59 0.78
C ILE A 117 -30.96 2.51 1.87
N GLU A 118 -31.19 2.88 3.12
CA GLU A 118 -31.46 1.93 4.21
C GLU A 118 -32.75 1.16 3.96
N LEU A 119 -33.79 1.85 3.50
CA LEU A 119 -35.04 1.24 3.09
C LEU A 119 -34.82 0.27 1.91
N LEU A 120 -34.11 0.69 0.86
CA LEU A 120 -33.73 -0.15 -0.27
C LEU A 120 -32.95 -1.39 0.19
N GLU A 121 -31.99 -1.23 1.10
CA GLU A 121 -31.20 -2.32 1.68
C GLU A 121 -32.10 -3.35 2.37
N SER A 122 -33.11 -2.91 3.11
CA SER A 122 -34.05 -3.79 3.77
C SER A 122 -34.84 -4.68 2.78
N TYR A 123 -35.24 -4.11 1.65
CA TYR A 123 -35.92 -4.85 0.59
C TYR A 123 -34.98 -5.80 -0.15
N VAL A 124 -33.76 -5.38 -0.43
CA VAL A 124 -32.76 -6.27 -1.04
C VAL A 124 -32.43 -7.45 -0.13
N ARG A 125 -32.34 -7.25 1.20
CA ARG A 125 -32.15 -8.33 2.17
C ARG A 125 -33.33 -9.31 2.17
N LYS A 126 -34.55 -8.79 2.03
CA LYS A 126 -35.78 -9.61 1.98
C LYS A 126 -35.90 -10.38 0.67
N TYR A 127 -35.47 -9.80 -0.45
CA TYR A 127 -35.59 -10.38 -1.80
C TYR A 127 -34.29 -10.39 -2.57
N PRO A 128 -33.20 -11.02 -2.05
CA PRO A 128 -31.87 -10.89 -2.62
C PRO A 128 -31.77 -11.44 -4.05
N ALA A 129 -32.53 -12.44 -4.41
CA ALA A 129 -32.55 -13.01 -5.77
C ALA A 129 -33.18 -12.08 -6.83
N GLN A 130 -33.89 -11.04 -6.43
CA GLN A 130 -34.50 -10.08 -7.34
C GLN A 130 -33.70 -8.81 -7.55
N TRP A 131 -32.57 -8.67 -6.80
CA TRP A 131 -31.64 -7.55 -7.00
C TRP A 131 -30.71 -7.83 -8.15
N LEU A 132 -30.48 -6.84 -9.02
CA LEU A 132 -29.53 -6.96 -10.14
C LEU A 132 -28.09 -6.83 -9.63
N TRP A 133 -27.53 -7.91 -9.09
CA TRP A 133 -26.15 -7.95 -8.57
C TRP A 133 -25.07 -7.64 -9.63
N GLY A 134 -25.35 -7.83 -10.91
CA GLY A 134 -24.46 -7.44 -12.01
C GLY A 134 -24.31 -5.92 -12.20
N HIS A 135 -25.20 -5.11 -11.60
CA HIS A 135 -25.08 -3.67 -11.63
C HIS A 135 -23.89 -3.21 -10.79
N LYS A 136 -22.98 -2.44 -11.38
CA LYS A 136 -21.77 -1.92 -10.72
C LYS A 136 -22.09 -0.81 -9.71
N ARG A 137 -22.90 -1.14 -8.70
CA ARG A 137 -23.39 -0.21 -7.67
C ARG A 137 -22.26 0.46 -6.89
N TRP A 138 -21.15 -0.25 -6.68
CA TRP A 138 -19.98 0.23 -5.94
C TRP A 138 -18.79 0.58 -6.86
N LYS A 139 -19.04 0.96 -8.11
CA LYS A 139 -18.00 1.25 -9.13
C LYS A 139 -16.95 2.25 -8.65
N LYS A 140 -17.35 3.24 -7.86
CA LYS A 140 -16.45 4.26 -7.29
C LYS A 140 -16.53 4.29 -5.75
N THR A 141 -16.58 3.11 -5.12
CA THR A 141 -16.59 3.04 -3.66
C THR A 141 -15.33 3.67 -3.05
N ARG A 142 -15.52 4.40 -1.95
CA ARG A 142 -14.41 4.94 -1.14
C ARG A 142 -13.91 3.93 -0.10
N THR A 143 -14.52 2.76 -0.01
CA THR A 143 -13.99 1.66 0.82
C THR A 143 -13.08 0.78 -0.03
N LYS A 144 -11.81 0.65 0.35
CA LYS A 144 -10.81 -0.17 -0.36
C LYS A 144 -10.26 -1.24 0.55
N ARG A 145 -10.25 -2.47 0.06
CA ARG A 145 -9.63 -3.62 0.74
C ARG A 145 -8.25 -3.83 0.14
N ILE A 146 -7.23 -3.70 0.95
CA ILE A 146 -5.83 -3.89 0.59
C ILE A 146 -5.38 -5.23 1.16
N VAL A 147 -4.89 -6.12 0.30
CA VAL A 147 -4.26 -7.36 0.73
C VAL A 147 -2.77 -7.30 0.48
N ILE A 148 -1.99 -7.52 1.53
CA ILE A 148 -0.53 -7.64 1.48
C ILE A 148 -0.17 -9.11 1.51
N LEU A 149 0.40 -9.63 0.42
CA LEU A 149 0.86 -11.01 0.34
C LEU A 149 2.23 -11.14 1.00
N SER A 150 2.34 -12.08 1.93
CA SER A 150 3.57 -12.39 2.67
C SER A 150 4.10 -13.77 2.30
N ASP A 151 5.38 -13.85 1.91
CA ASP A 151 6.11 -15.11 1.71
C ASP A 151 6.98 -15.51 2.93
N GLY A 152 6.67 -14.92 4.11
CA GLY A 152 7.41 -15.13 5.35
C GLY A 152 8.72 -14.34 5.47
N LYS A 153 9.10 -13.56 4.45
CA LYS A 153 10.31 -12.72 4.50
C LYS A 153 9.98 -11.33 5.06
N PRO A 154 10.53 -10.97 6.22
CA PRO A 154 10.19 -9.69 6.88
C PRO A 154 10.47 -8.45 6.02
N GLY A 155 11.54 -8.46 5.21
CA GLY A 155 11.88 -7.34 4.33
C GLY A 155 10.84 -7.10 3.23
N HIS A 156 10.25 -8.17 2.66
CA HIS A 156 9.18 -8.06 1.66
C HIS A 156 7.90 -7.48 2.26
N VAL A 157 7.56 -7.92 3.46
CA VAL A 157 6.36 -7.44 4.19
C VAL A 157 6.52 -5.97 4.54
N LYS A 158 7.65 -5.58 5.14
CA LYS A 158 7.92 -4.18 5.50
C LYS A 158 7.81 -3.23 4.30
N GLN A 159 8.37 -3.63 3.14
CA GLN A 159 8.25 -2.82 1.92
C GLN A 159 6.81 -2.68 1.44
N SER A 160 6.04 -3.78 1.44
CA SER A 160 4.63 -3.76 1.04
C SER A 160 3.79 -2.90 2.00
N GLU A 161 4.02 -3.00 3.30
CA GLU A 161 3.39 -2.17 4.33
C GLU A 161 3.74 -0.68 4.16
N ALA A 162 5.00 -0.37 3.84
CA ALA A 162 5.45 0.99 3.58
C ALA A 162 4.71 1.62 2.39
N VAL A 163 4.59 0.89 1.28
CA VAL A 163 3.86 1.36 0.09
C VAL A 163 2.36 1.47 0.35
N ALA A 164 1.78 0.53 1.10
CA ALA A 164 0.37 0.62 1.50
C ALA A 164 0.12 1.86 2.37
N LYS A 165 1.04 2.19 3.29
CA LYS A 165 0.99 3.43 4.09
C LYS A 165 1.06 4.68 3.21
N GLU A 166 1.96 4.73 2.21
CA GLU A 166 2.04 5.85 1.27
C GLU A 166 0.76 6.01 0.44
N LEU A 167 0.10 4.91 0.06
CA LEU A 167 -1.21 4.96 -0.60
C LEU A 167 -2.26 5.59 0.31
N ILE A 168 -2.36 5.15 1.56
CA ILE A 168 -3.31 5.67 2.56
C ILE A 168 -3.06 7.16 2.80
N GLU A 169 -1.81 7.55 3.03
CA GLU A 169 -1.41 8.95 3.21
C GLU A 169 -1.77 9.81 1.99
N SER A 170 -1.58 9.29 0.78
CA SER A 170 -1.91 10.00 -0.46
C SER A 170 -3.39 10.31 -0.63
N ALA A 171 -4.25 9.65 0.13
CA ALA A 171 -5.71 9.77 0.05
C ALA A 171 -6.34 10.53 1.22
N LYS A 172 -5.54 11.08 2.15
CA LYS A 172 -6.05 11.76 3.37
C LYS A 172 -6.95 12.95 3.07
N ASP A 173 -6.60 13.73 2.05
CA ASP A 173 -7.31 14.97 1.70
C ASP A 173 -8.53 14.72 0.80
N ALA A 174 -8.93 13.47 0.60
CA ALA A 174 -10.07 13.14 -0.25
C ALA A 174 -11.39 13.41 0.48
N ASP A 175 -12.33 14.07 -0.19
CA ASP A 175 -13.68 14.31 0.30
C ASP A 175 -14.71 13.58 -0.59
N PRO A 176 -15.55 12.70 -0.04
CA PRO A 176 -15.44 12.12 1.31
C PRO A 176 -14.20 11.25 1.47
N PRO A 177 -13.73 11.02 2.71
CA PRO A 177 -12.49 10.29 2.97
C PRO A 177 -12.57 8.83 2.54
N TYR A 178 -11.43 8.27 2.09
CA TYR A 178 -11.31 6.85 1.84
C TYR A 178 -11.27 6.06 3.15
N GLN A 179 -11.90 4.89 3.14
CA GLN A 179 -11.81 3.89 4.20
C GLN A 179 -10.97 2.72 3.70
N PHE A 180 -9.87 2.44 4.39
CA PHE A 180 -8.99 1.34 4.04
C PHE A 180 -9.13 0.20 5.05
N ARG A 181 -9.23 -1.03 4.54
CA ARG A 181 -9.07 -2.25 5.32
C ARG A 181 -7.83 -2.95 4.80
N VAL A 182 -6.79 -2.99 5.63
CA VAL A 182 -5.52 -3.64 5.28
C VAL A 182 -5.48 -4.99 5.95
N GLU A 183 -5.27 -6.03 5.16
CA GLU A 183 -5.18 -7.41 5.60
C GLU A 183 -3.85 -8.01 5.12
N LYS A 184 -3.18 -8.75 5.98
CA LYS A 184 -1.97 -9.49 5.65
C LYS A 184 -2.32 -10.95 5.44
N LEU A 185 -1.98 -11.47 4.27
CA LEU A 185 -2.17 -12.87 3.90
C LEU A 185 -0.82 -13.58 3.89
N GLU A 186 -0.57 -14.44 4.88
CA GLU A 186 0.62 -15.27 4.93
C GLU A 186 0.44 -16.51 4.04
N VAL A 187 1.29 -16.64 3.03
CA VAL A 187 1.18 -17.68 2.01
C VAL A 187 2.27 -18.73 2.22
N ARG A 188 1.84 -19.97 2.48
CA ARG A 188 2.71 -21.12 2.67
C ARG A 188 2.46 -22.15 1.59
N PHE A 189 3.51 -22.45 0.82
CA PHE A 189 3.49 -23.58 -0.13
C PHE A 189 3.65 -24.90 0.61
N ARG A 190 3.05 -25.99 0.09
CA ARG A 190 3.23 -27.34 0.67
C ARG A 190 4.69 -27.77 0.70
N SER A 191 5.44 -27.44 -0.37
CA SER A 191 6.87 -27.73 -0.46
C SER A 191 7.53 -26.82 -1.52
N PRO A 192 8.88 -26.77 -1.57
CA PRO A 192 9.60 -26.06 -2.63
C PRO A 192 9.30 -26.57 -4.04
N SER A 193 9.03 -27.88 -4.19
CA SER A 193 8.66 -28.48 -5.47
C SER A 193 7.27 -28.01 -5.93
N TRP A 194 6.29 -27.98 -5.04
CA TRP A 194 4.97 -27.46 -5.32
C TRP A 194 5.00 -25.96 -5.67
N LYS A 195 5.89 -25.19 -5.06
CA LYS A 195 6.12 -23.80 -5.43
C LYS A 195 6.62 -23.65 -6.88
N ARG A 196 7.60 -24.47 -7.29
CA ARG A 196 8.12 -24.45 -8.68
C ARG A 196 7.03 -24.82 -9.68
N LEU A 197 6.27 -25.87 -9.37
CA LEU A 197 5.16 -26.31 -10.20
C LEU A 197 4.09 -25.23 -10.32
N PHE A 198 3.72 -24.57 -9.22
CA PHE A 198 2.80 -23.45 -9.21
C PHE A 198 3.27 -22.31 -10.12
N HIS A 199 4.54 -21.93 -10.06
CA HIS A 199 5.10 -20.86 -10.90
C HIS A 199 4.97 -21.19 -12.40
N LEU A 200 5.15 -22.46 -12.78
CA LEU A 200 4.97 -22.89 -14.17
C LEU A 200 3.48 -22.85 -14.59
N PHE A 201 2.62 -23.48 -13.79
CA PHE A 201 1.19 -23.58 -14.12
C PHE A 201 0.48 -22.25 -14.07
N ALA A 202 0.77 -21.41 -13.06
CA ALA A 202 0.09 -20.13 -12.91
C ALA A 202 0.29 -19.21 -14.12
N PHE A 203 1.43 -19.24 -14.80
CA PHE A 203 1.64 -18.43 -16.00
C PHE A 203 0.64 -18.75 -17.11
N PHE A 204 0.32 -20.02 -17.30
CA PHE A 204 -0.64 -20.44 -18.33
C PHE A 204 -2.09 -20.26 -17.87
N PHE A 205 -2.39 -20.46 -16.59
CA PHE A 205 -3.76 -20.53 -16.09
C PHE A 205 -4.30 -19.26 -15.46
N PHE A 206 -3.44 -18.29 -15.03
CA PHE A 206 -3.95 -17.06 -14.41
C PHE A 206 -4.93 -16.27 -15.27
N PRO A 207 -4.88 -16.25 -16.62
CA PRO A 207 -5.87 -15.54 -17.42
C PRO A 207 -7.30 -16.08 -17.25
N TRP A 208 -7.43 -17.37 -16.90
CA TRP A 208 -8.71 -18.06 -16.66
C TRP A 208 -9.01 -18.32 -15.19
N ALA A 209 -8.29 -17.66 -14.28
CA ALA A 209 -8.44 -17.88 -12.84
C ALA A 209 -9.81 -17.45 -12.29
N GLN A 210 -10.50 -16.52 -12.98
CA GLN A 210 -11.77 -15.94 -12.50
C GLN A 210 -12.86 -17.01 -12.33
N GLY A 211 -13.42 -17.08 -11.12
CA GLY A 211 -14.42 -18.07 -10.70
C GLY A 211 -13.87 -19.50 -10.52
N ARG A 212 -12.55 -19.68 -10.49
CA ARG A 212 -11.91 -21.01 -10.49
C ARG A 212 -10.69 -21.11 -9.58
N LEU A 213 -10.63 -20.37 -8.48
CA LEU A 213 -9.45 -20.40 -7.59
C LEU A 213 -9.20 -21.76 -6.93
N SER A 214 -10.17 -22.67 -6.91
CA SER A 214 -10.02 -24.01 -6.31
C SER A 214 -8.87 -24.84 -6.90
N TRP A 215 -8.42 -24.56 -8.14
CA TRP A 215 -7.25 -25.22 -8.73
C TRP A 215 -5.93 -24.86 -8.03
N LEU A 216 -5.93 -23.80 -7.21
CA LEU A 216 -4.76 -23.38 -6.42
C LEU A 216 -4.53 -24.29 -5.19
N ARG A 217 -5.57 -24.95 -4.67
CA ARG A 217 -5.51 -25.76 -3.44
C ARG A 217 -4.35 -26.77 -3.37
N PRO A 218 -4.00 -27.49 -4.44
CA PRO A 218 -2.91 -28.46 -4.38
C PRO A 218 -1.54 -27.86 -4.07
N PHE A 219 -1.31 -26.59 -4.41
CA PHE A 219 0.00 -25.95 -4.29
C PHE A 219 0.30 -25.41 -2.89
N PHE A 220 -0.75 -25.05 -2.13
CA PHE A 220 -0.64 -24.39 -0.84
C PHE A 220 -1.01 -25.32 0.31
N THR A 221 -0.61 -24.96 1.53
CA THR A 221 -1.15 -25.60 2.74
C THR A 221 -2.65 -25.35 2.80
N ARG A 222 -3.39 -26.23 3.51
CA ARG A 222 -4.85 -26.13 3.62
C ARG A 222 -5.29 -24.75 4.12
N GLU A 223 -4.65 -24.28 5.19
CA GLU A 223 -4.92 -22.98 5.79
C GLU A 223 -4.71 -21.83 4.78
N SER A 224 -3.56 -21.80 4.07
CA SER A 224 -3.29 -20.77 3.07
C SER A 224 -4.27 -20.85 1.90
N ALA A 225 -4.68 -22.04 1.46
CA ALA A 225 -5.66 -22.19 0.39
C ALA A 225 -7.05 -21.65 0.78
N GLU A 226 -7.51 -21.95 1.99
CA GLU A 226 -8.77 -21.43 2.53
C GLU A 226 -8.75 -19.89 2.64
N GLN A 227 -7.65 -19.32 3.13
CA GLN A 227 -7.46 -17.87 3.19
C GLN A 227 -7.43 -17.23 1.79
N ILE A 228 -6.67 -17.81 0.82
CA ILE A 228 -6.60 -17.32 -0.56
C ILE A 228 -8.00 -17.27 -1.21
N GLU A 229 -8.85 -18.26 -0.96
CA GLU A 229 -10.19 -18.32 -1.52
C GLU A 229 -11.18 -17.36 -0.84
N SER A 230 -10.93 -16.98 0.40
CA SER A 230 -11.83 -16.11 1.19
C SER A 230 -11.60 -14.62 1.00
N VAL A 231 -10.40 -14.22 0.56
CA VAL A 231 -10.07 -12.79 0.43
C VAL A 231 -10.70 -12.15 -0.81
N ASN A 232 -11.15 -10.90 -0.65
CA ASN A 232 -11.76 -10.11 -1.72
C ASN A 232 -11.07 -8.73 -1.80
N PRO A 233 -9.83 -8.67 -2.32
CA PRO A 233 -9.09 -7.41 -2.42
C PRO A 233 -9.62 -6.48 -3.51
N ASP A 234 -9.46 -5.17 -3.31
CA ASP A 234 -9.51 -4.15 -4.35
C ASP A 234 -8.09 -3.84 -4.87
N ILE A 235 -7.08 -3.95 -3.98
CA ILE A 235 -5.66 -3.70 -4.29
C ILE A 235 -4.83 -4.80 -3.63
N ILE A 236 -3.84 -5.32 -4.34
CA ILE A 236 -2.97 -6.39 -3.87
C ILE A 236 -1.52 -5.90 -3.90
N PHE A 237 -0.86 -5.90 -2.76
CA PHE A 237 0.58 -5.66 -2.68
C PHE A 237 1.34 -6.97 -2.54
N SER A 238 2.38 -7.14 -3.34
CA SER A 238 3.31 -8.26 -3.24
C SER A 238 4.74 -7.79 -3.49
N ALA A 239 5.71 -8.36 -2.78
CA ALA A 239 7.11 -8.05 -2.97
C ALA A 239 7.89 -9.28 -3.45
N GLY A 240 8.78 -9.06 -4.41
CA GLY A 240 9.64 -10.09 -4.98
C GLY A 240 8.93 -11.09 -5.89
N ALA A 241 9.71 -12.04 -6.42
CA ALA A 241 9.25 -12.96 -7.44
C ALA A 241 8.35 -14.10 -6.91
N SER A 242 8.41 -14.39 -5.60
CA SER A 242 7.78 -15.58 -5.00
C SER A 242 6.27 -15.61 -5.14
N LEU A 243 5.61 -14.47 -4.91
CA LEU A 243 4.15 -14.36 -4.87
C LEU A 243 3.55 -13.57 -6.06
N ALA A 244 4.39 -13.14 -6.99
CA ALA A 244 3.96 -12.48 -8.22
C ALA A 244 2.87 -13.27 -8.98
N PRO A 245 2.99 -14.61 -9.18
CA PRO A 245 1.93 -15.39 -9.82
C PRO A 245 0.61 -15.36 -9.06
N LEU A 246 0.64 -15.52 -7.74
CA LEU A 246 -0.56 -15.51 -6.90
C LEU A 246 -1.25 -14.15 -6.94
N SER A 247 -0.47 -13.05 -6.92
CA SER A 247 -1.05 -11.70 -7.00
C SER A 247 -1.83 -11.49 -8.30
N LEU A 248 -1.37 -12.06 -9.42
CA LEU A 248 -2.07 -11.99 -10.71
C LEU A 248 -3.33 -12.86 -10.72
N CYS A 249 -3.29 -14.08 -10.14
CA CYS A 249 -4.47 -14.93 -10.00
C CYS A 249 -5.56 -14.24 -9.17
N LEU A 250 -5.21 -13.71 -8.00
CA LEU A 250 -6.14 -12.98 -7.13
C LEU A 250 -6.65 -11.69 -7.79
N ALA A 251 -5.78 -10.98 -8.52
CA ALA A 251 -6.18 -9.79 -9.27
C ALA A 251 -7.21 -10.12 -10.33
N ARG A 252 -7.04 -11.23 -11.04
CA ARG A 252 -7.98 -11.69 -12.05
C ARG A 252 -9.31 -12.12 -11.45
N GLU A 253 -9.28 -12.87 -10.34
CA GLU A 253 -10.49 -13.31 -9.61
C GLU A 253 -11.32 -12.14 -9.15
N ASN A 254 -10.70 -11.18 -8.49
CA ASN A 254 -11.39 -10.09 -7.80
C ASN A 254 -11.50 -8.80 -8.63
N LEU A 255 -11.01 -8.77 -9.86
CA LEU A 255 -10.81 -7.55 -10.64
C LEU A 255 -10.01 -6.48 -9.86
N ALA A 256 -9.08 -6.96 -9.02
CA ALA A 256 -8.25 -6.13 -8.18
C ALA A 256 -7.05 -5.56 -8.94
N LYS A 257 -6.44 -4.51 -8.38
CA LYS A 257 -5.26 -3.85 -8.93
C LYS A 257 -3.99 -4.48 -8.34
N PRO A 258 -3.21 -5.28 -9.10
CA PRO A 258 -1.98 -5.87 -8.61
C PRO A 258 -0.85 -4.84 -8.62
N VAL A 259 -0.20 -4.68 -7.47
CA VAL A 259 0.99 -3.85 -7.27
C VAL A 259 2.14 -4.76 -6.87
N ILE A 260 3.22 -4.74 -7.63
CA ILE A 260 4.42 -5.51 -7.32
C ILE A 260 5.58 -4.61 -6.96
N LEU A 261 6.31 -4.99 -5.92
CA LEU A 261 7.54 -4.37 -5.47
C LEU A 261 8.70 -5.29 -5.82
N MET A 262 9.74 -4.74 -6.41
CA MET A 262 10.88 -5.45 -6.98
C MET A 262 10.50 -6.23 -8.24
N LYS A 263 11.53 -6.54 -9.04
CA LYS A 263 11.34 -7.24 -10.32
C LYS A 263 10.85 -8.67 -10.11
N PRO A 264 9.72 -9.09 -10.73
CA PRO A 264 9.31 -10.48 -10.74
C PRO A 264 10.26 -11.33 -11.60
N SER A 265 10.26 -12.65 -11.40
CA SER A 265 10.99 -13.57 -12.27
C SER A 265 10.30 -13.72 -13.63
N PHE A 266 11.08 -14.09 -14.65
CA PHE A 266 10.52 -14.55 -15.93
C PHE A 266 9.67 -15.83 -15.70
N PRO A 267 8.52 -16.00 -16.35
CA PRO A 267 7.94 -15.16 -17.40
C PRO A 267 7.04 -14.00 -16.93
N TYR A 268 6.88 -13.78 -15.61
CA TYR A 268 5.98 -12.78 -15.04
C TYR A 268 6.42 -11.33 -15.29
N THR A 269 7.65 -11.12 -15.77
CA THR A 269 8.09 -9.85 -16.35
C THR A 269 7.36 -9.47 -17.63
N LEU A 270 6.69 -10.42 -18.30
CA LEU A 270 5.87 -10.15 -19.48
C LEU A 270 4.43 -9.74 -19.13
N CYS A 271 4.03 -9.93 -17.88
CA CYS A 271 2.69 -9.62 -17.43
C CYS A 271 2.50 -8.12 -17.17
N ARG A 272 1.23 -7.71 -17.13
CA ARG A 272 0.84 -6.36 -16.76
C ARG A 272 0.48 -6.31 -15.28
N TYR A 273 1.10 -5.39 -14.57
CA TYR A 273 0.70 -4.95 -13.25
C TYR A 273 0.08 -3.56 -13.34
N GLU A 274 -0.81 -3.21 -12.41
CA GLU A 274 -1.33 -1.84 -12.36
C GLU A 274 -0.20 -0.86 -11.98
N LEU A 275 0.68 -1.30 -11.07
CA LEU A 275 1.91 -0.59 -10.75
C LEU A 275 3.00 -1.60 -10.38
N ALA A 276 4.18 -1.45 -10.95
CA ALA A 276 5.37 -2.21 -10.58
C ALA A 276 6.48 -1.25 -10.14
N LEU A 277 6.75 -1.20 -8.85
CA LEU A 277 7.82 -0.37 -8.28
C LEU A 277 9.14 -1.15 -8.33
N ILE A 278 9.97 -0.84 -9.31
CA ILE A 278 11.17 -1.60 -9.63
C ILE A 278 12.43 -0.77 -9.31
N PRO A 279 13.29 -1.24 -8.38
CA PRO A 279 14.54 -0.57 -8.08
C PRO A 279 15.45 -0.39 -9.31
N PHE A 280 16.18 0.71 -9.37
CA PHE A 280 17.06 1.02 -10.51
C PHE A 280 18.16 -0.03 -10.75
N HIS A 281 18.61 -0.71 -9.69
CA HIS A 281 19.61 -1.78 -9.80
C HIS A 281 19.08 -3.08 -10.44
N ASP A 282 17.74 -3.25 -10.56
CA ASP A 282 17.13 -4.37 -11.26
C ASP A 282 17.03 -4.07 -12.76
N ARG A 283 17.81 -4.78 -13.58
CA ARG A 283 17.86 -4.61 -15.06
C ARG A 283 17.15 -5.74 -15.81
N GLY A 284 17.06 -5.59 -17.14
CA GLY A 284 16.47 -6.53 -18.07
C GLY A 284 14.99 -6.24 -18.35
N ILE A 285 14.25 -7.23 -18.80
CA ILE A 285 12.82 -7.09 -19.18
C ILE A 285 12.04 -6.70 -17.93
N LEU A 286 11.31 -5.59 -18.02
CA LEU A 286 10.47 -5.07 -16.96
C LEU A 286 8.98 -5.30 -17.31
N PRO A 287 8.13 -5.55 -16.30
CA PRO A 287 6.69 -5.70 -16.52
C PRO A 287 6.04 -4.40 -17.00
N ARG A 288 4.92 -4.53 -17.67
CA ARG A 288 4.10 -3.36 -18.03
C ARG A 288 3.54 -2.73 -16.75
N GLY A 289 3.53 -1.40 -16.70
CA GLY A 289 3.17 -0.64 -15.49
C GLY A 289 4.36 -0.36 -14.55
N SER A 290 5.61 -0.58 -15.04
CA SER A 290 6.81 -0.31 -14.24
C SER A 290 7.04 1.18 -14.01
N PHE A 291 7.37 1.49 -12.76
CA PHE A 291 7.90 2.77 -12.31
C PHE A 291 9.22 2.52 -11.59
N ARG A 292 10.27 3.19 -12.05
CA ARG A 292 11.62 3.02 -11.49
C ARG A 292 11.76 3.81 -10.20
N VAL A 293 12.31 3.15 -9.17
CA VAL A 293 12.58 3.74 -7.86
C VAL A 293 14.06 3.63 -7.51
N GLN A 294 14.59 4.65 -6.83
CA GLN A 294 16.01 4.72 -6.51
C GLN A 294 16.42 3.69 -5.45
N GLY A 295 15.54 3.40 -4.50
CA GLY A 295 15.78 2.41 -3.43
C GLY A 295 14.54 1.64 -3.01
N ALA A 296 14.72 0.75 -2.04
CA ALA A 296 13.59 0.10 -1.40
C ALA A 296 12.83 1.12 -0.54
N LEU A 297 11.51 1.19 -0.70
CA LEU A 297 10.69 1.97 0.23
C LEU A 297 10.74 1.32 1.61
N SER A 298 11.42 1.95 2.54
CA SER A 298 11.79 1.33 3.81
C SER A 298 10.77 1.54 4.93
N GLY A 299 9.73 2.36 4.71
CA GLY A 299 8.80 2.73 5.77
C GLY A 299 9.40 3.57 6.89
N MET A 300 10.66 3.99 6.74
CA MET A 300 11.29 4.96 7.64
C MET A 300 10.63 6.32 7.42
N ASP A 301 9.89 6.77 8.40
CA ASP A 301 9.33 8.11 8.45
C ASP A 301 9.72 8.82 9.73
N GLU A 302 9.53 10.11 9.75
CA GLU A 302 9.93 10.98 10.86
C GLU A 302 9.26 10.57 12.18
N ASN A 303 7.98 10.18 12.14
CA ASN A 303 7.25 9.72 13.34
C ASN A 303 7.83 8.43 13.92
N LEU A 304 8.20 7.47 13.05
CA LEU A 304 8.81 6.21 13.48
C LEU A 304 10.19 6.47 14.09
N LEU A 305 11.00 7.30 13.43
CA LEU A 305 12.34 7.66 13.91
C LEU A 305 12.24 8.36 15.27
N GLU A 306 11.38 9.36 15.40
CA GLU A 306 11.19 10.11 16.62
C GLU A 306 10.70 9.23 17.79
N ALA A 307 9.66 8.43 17.56
CA ALA A 307 9.12 7.52 18.56
C ALA A 307 10.16 6.48 19.01
N SER A 308 10.86 5.86 18.03
CA SER A 308 11.90 4.86 18.32
C SER A 308 13.13 5.49 19.02
N GLY A 309 13.50 6.71 18.60
CA GLY A 309 14.58 7.47 19.22
C GLY A 309 14.32 7.78 20.69
N ARG A 310 13.08 8.21 21.03
CA ARG A 310 12.68 8.44 22.42
C ARG A 310 12.79 7.17 23.28
N VAL A 311 12.32 6.04 22.74
CA VAL A 311 12.42 4.75 23.45
C VAL A 311 13.87 4.36 23.68
N LEU A 312 14.69 4.44 22.64
CA LEU A 312 16.07 3.98 22.71
C LEU A 312 17.01 4.93 23.50
N ALA A 313 16.65 6.21 23.58
CA ALA A 313 17.43 7.20 24.34
C ALA A 313 17.62 6.80 25.82
N HIS A 314 16.63 6.13 26.40
CA HIS A 314 16.73 5.63 27.79
C HIS A 314 17.77 4.53 27.97
N SER A 315 18.21 3.87 26.92
CA SER A 315 19.25 2.82 26.95
C SER A 315 20.67 3.38 26.81
N LEU A 316 20.81 4.69 26.54
CA LEU A 316 22.09 5.34 26.35
C LEU A 316 22.56 6.02 27.64
N ARG A 317 23.90 6.02 27.86
CA ARG A 317 24.52 6.77 28.97
C ARG A 317 24.41 8.29 28.79
N ASP A 318 24.66 8.76 27.57
CA ASP A 318 24.55 10.16 27.19
C ASP A 318 24.04 10.30 25.75
N PRO A 319 22.72 10.41 25.53
CA PRO A 319 22.15 10.52 24.18
C PRO A 319 22.62 11.74 23.39
N LYS A 320 23.07 12.80 24.09
CA LYS A 320 23.55 14.04 23.44
C LYS A 320 24.93 13.91 22.81
N LYS A 321 25.70 12.89 23.19
CA LYS A 321 27.05 12.66 22.67
C LYS A 321 27.09 11.72 21.47
N VAL A 322 26.04 11.00 21.13
CA VAL A 322 26.02 10.09 19.99
C VAL A 322 26.19 10.88 18.71
N LYS A 323 27.22 10.54 17.93
CA LYS A 323 27.52 11.16 16.64
C LYS A 323 27.46 10.20 15.50
N ILE A 324 27.88 8.94 15.69
CA ILE A 324 28.05 7.97 14.63
C ILE A 324 27.21 6.73 14.94
N GLY A 325 26.41 6.30 13.97
CA GLY A 325 25.70 5.01 14.00
C GLY A 325 26.33 4.06 12.99
N LEU A 326 26.88 2.93 13.44
CA LEU A 326 27.41 1.88 12.58
C LEU A 326 26.41 0.76 12.41
N PHE A 327 26.07 0.44 11.16
CA PHE A 327 25.14 -0.60 10.75
C PHE A 327 25.88 -1.66 9.92
N LEU A 328 26.19 -2.79 10.54
CA LEU A 328 26.92 -3.88 9.93
C LEU A 328 25.97 -4.86 9.26
N GLY A 329 26.17 -5.12 8.00
CA GLY A 329 25.50 -6.16 7.24
C GLY A 329 25.96 -7.57 7.62
N GLY A 330 26.04 -8.47 6.67
CA GLY A 330 26.44 -9.84 6.94
C GLY A 330 26.58 -10.69 5.69
N GLU A 331 26.63 -12.00 5.88
CA GLU A 331 26.85 -12.94 4.78
C GLU A 331 25.74 -12.91 3.73
N THR A 332 26.17 -12.99 2.49
CA THR A 332 25.32 -13.31 1.34
C THR A 332 25.82 -14.60 0.68
N ARG A 333 25.13 -15.09 -0.33
CA ARG A 333 25.55 -16.32 -1.03
C ARG A 333 27.00 -16.28 -1.54
N ASN A 334 27.46 -15.10 -1.96
CA ASN A 334 28.74 -14.94 -2.65
C ASN A 334 29.68 -13.98 -1.91
N PHE A 335 29.30 -13.46 -0.74
CA PHE A 335 30.08 -12.50 0.02
C PHE A 335 30.09 -12.86 1.50
N LYS A 336 31.26 -12.85 2.10
CA LYS A 336 31.48 -13.08 3.52
C LYS A 336 32.35 -11.98 4.09
N PRO A 337 31.83 -11.18 5.04
CA PRO A 337 32.64 -10.17 5.72
C PRO A 337 33.77 -10.87 6.51
N SER A 338 34.97 -10.31 6.42
CA SER A 338 36.08 -10.79 7.22
C SER A 338 36.11 -10.11 8.60
N LEU A 339 36.73 -10.79 9.57
CA LEU A 339 36.93 -10.20 10.89
C LEU A 339 37.84 -8.96 10.82
N SER A 340 38.89 -9.00 9.99
CA SER A 340 39.83 -7.90 9.80
C SER A 340 39.17 -6.65 9.18
N ASP A 341 38.18 -6.83 8.30
CA ASP A 341 37.41 -5.69 7.75
C ASP A 341 36.61 -4.99 8.84
N VAL A 342 35.91 -5.79 9.67
CA VAL A 342 35.14 -5.26 10.78
C VAL A 342 36.00 -4.58 11.83
N GLU A 343 37.17 -5.17 12.15
CA GLU A 343 38.14 -4.58 13.06
C GLU A 343 38.63 -3.23 12.55
N SER A 344 39.00 -3.16 11.27
CA SER A 344 39.42 -1.92 10.62
C SER A 344 38.35 -0.84 10.61
N ILE A 345 37.09 -1.22 10.34
CA ILE A 345 35.98 -0.29 10.37
C ILE A 345 35.76 0.26 11.81
N LEU A 346 35.80 -0.60 12.82
CA LEU A 346 35.63 -0.17 14.21
C LEU A 346 36.75 0.77 14.64
N PHE A 347 37.98 0.50 14.24
CA PHE A 347 39.12 1.38 14.48
C PHE A 347 38.93 2.78 13.89
N GLU A 348 38.46 2.87 12.64
CA GLU A 348 38.21 4.16 11.98
C GLU A 348 37.01 4.90 12.62
N ILE A 349 35.98 4.20 13.04
CA ILE A 349 34.83 4.76 13.75
C ILE A 349 35.23 5.32 15.11
N GLU A 350 36.07 4.59 15.85
CA GLU A 350 36.60 5.06 17.14
C GLU A 350 37.40 6.34 16.98
N HIS A 351 38.33 6.36 16.02
CA HIS A 351 39.12 7.55 15.72
C HIS A 351 38.25 8.75 15.30
N ALA A 352 37.28 8.51 14.44
CA ALA A 352 36.37 9.56 14.01
C ALA A 352 35.53 10.09 15.20
N SER A 353 35.02 9.21 16.05
CA SER A 353 34.24 9.60 17.24
C SER A 353 35.10 10.43 18.22
N GLN A 354 36.39 10.07 18.36
CA GLN A 354 37.33 10.81 19.19
C GLN A 354 37.56 12.23 18.64
N ARG A 355 37.81 12.36 17.33
CA ARG A 355 38.00 13.67 16.66
C ARG A 355 36.78 14.56 16.74
N LEU A 356 35.59 13.97 16.65
CA LEU A 356 34.30 14.68 16.73
C LEU A 356 33.86 15.02 18.17
N GLY A 357 34.59 14.53 19.20
CA GLY A 357 34.18 14.67 20.58
C GLY A 357 32.86 13.99 20.93
N GLY A 358 32.52 12.97 20.16
CA GLY A 358 31.26 12.20 20.29
C GLY A 358 31.52 10.75 20.66
N ASP A 359 30.45 10.00 20.64
CA ASP A 359 30.40 8.56 20.88
C ASP A 359 29.76 7.86 19.67
N PHE A 360 29.63 6.53 19.72
CA PHE A 360 29.03 5.78 18.62
C PHE A 360 28.08 4.71 19.15
N VAL A 361 27.20 4.24 18.26
CA VAL A 361 26.32 3.10 18.47
C VAL A 361 26.52 2.10 17.35
N VAL A 362 26.41 0.80 17.65
CA VAL A 362 26.68 -0.28 16.69
C VAL A 362 25.53 -1.27 16.68
N THR A 363 25.06 -1.64 15.50
CA THR A 363 24.17 -2.77 15.33
C THR A 363 24.63 -3.68 14.19
N THR A 364 24.32 -4.97 14.33
CA THR A 364 24.60 -6.00 13.32
C THR A 364 23.33 -6.36 12.55
N SER A 365 23.44 -7.22 11.56
CA SER A 365 22.31 -7.83 10.88
C SER A 365 22.08 -9.27 11.33
N ARG A 366 20.89 -9.81 11.07
CA ARG A 366 20.62 -11.24 11.31
C ARG A 366 21.50 -12.19 10.48
N ARG A 367 22.18 -11.66 9.46
CA ARG A 367 23.09 -12.41 8.59
C ARG A 367 24.57 -12.23 8.99
N THR A 368 24.84 -11.47 10.03
CA THR A 368 26.21 -11.27 10.53
C THR A 368 26.72 -12.57 11.15
N PRO A 369 27.90 -13.08 10.75
CA PRO A 369 28.46 -14.31 11.29
C PRO A 369 28.65 -14.27 12.80
N GLU A 370 28.46 -15.39 13.47
CA GLU A 370 28.60 -15.47 14.93
C GLU A 370 30.01 -15.14 15.42
N ALA A 371 31.03 -15.44 14.62
CA ALA A 371 32.40 -15.06 14.94
C ALA A 371 32.56 -13.54 15.04
N ILE A 372 31.93 -12.80 14.13
CA ILE A 372 31.92 -11.33 14.13
C ILE A 372 31.07 -10.81 15.30
N ASN A 373 29.91 -11.41 15.55
CA ASN A 373 29.07 -11.02 16.70
C ASN A 373 29.82 -11.17 18.03
N ARG A 374 30.52 -12.28 18.22
CA ARG A 374 31.36 -12.51 19.43
C ARG A 374 32.49 -11.49 19.54
N PHE A 375 33.16 -11.20 18.45
CA PHE A 375 34.20 -10.17 18.42
C PHE A 375 33.66 -8.80 18.80
N ILE A 376 32.56 -8.35 18.17
CA ILE A 376 31.91 -7.06 18.46
C ILE A 376 31.55 -6.99 19.94
N ARG A 377 30.95 -8.02 20.50
CA ARG A 377 30.56 -8.10 21.92
C ARG A 377 31.78 -7.95 22.84
N SER A 378 32.87 -8.67 22.53
CA SER A 378 34.09 -8.62 23.33
C SER A 378 34.77 -7.27 23.30
N GLN A 379 34.78 -6.58 22.15
CA GLN A 379 35.43 -5.30 21.98
C GLN A 379 34.60 -4.12 22.48
N LEU A 380 33.26 -4.19 22.28
CA LEU A 380 32.38 -3.06 22.50
C LEU A 380 31.57 -3.15 23.80
N GLY A 381 31.50 -4.30 24.45
CA GLY A 381 30.67 -4.49 25.65
C GLY A 381 31.01 -3.55 26.80
N SER A 382 32.29 -3.19 26.97
CA SER A 382 32.77 -2.25 27.99
C SER A 382 33.47 -1.02 27.42
N HIS A 383 33.32 -0.79 26.11
CA HIS A 383 34.00 0.29 25.43
C HIS A 383 33.48 1.67 25.87
N PRO A 384 34.35 2.61 26.31
CA PRO A 384 33.88 3.88 26.91
C PRO A 384 33.09 4.76 25.95
N ARG A 385 33.36 4.72 24.65
CA ARG A 385 32.69 5.52 23.62
C ARG A 385 31.53 4.78 22.92
N CYS A 386 31.37 3.46 23.10
CA CYS A 386 30.24 2.73 22.57
C CYS A 386 29.05 2.88 23.51
N GLN A 387 28.07 3.69 23.13
CA GLN A 387 26.89 3.96 23.95
C GLN A 387 25.91 2.78 23.94
N LEU A 388 25.80 2.11 22.81
CA LEU A 388 24.89 0.96 22.61
C LEU A 388 25.45 0.02 21.55
N CYS A 389 25.50 -1.27 21.89
CA CYS A 389 25.86 -2.33 20.98
C CYS A 389 24.73 -3.34 20.94
N VAL A 390 24.08 -3.52 19.76
CA VAL A 390 22.94 -4.44 19.60
C VAL A 390 23.27 -5.49 18.55
N ILE A 391 23.24 -6.75 18.97
CA ILE A 391 23.42 -7.91 18.11
C ILE A 391 22.04 -8.35 17.62
N ALA A 392 21.76 -8.19 16.32
CA ALA A 392 20.41 -8.39 15.75
C ALA A 392 19.90 -9.84 15.81
N SER A 393 20.75 -10.84 16.03
CA SER A 393 20.36 -12.23 16.29
C SER A 393 19.83 -12.44 17.70
N GLU A 394 20.17 -11.57 18.66
CA GLU A 394 19.82 -11.66 20.07
C GLU A 394 18.69 -10.67 20.43
N ASP A 395 18.72 -9.48 19.85
CA ASP A 395 17.71 -8.45 20.06
C ASP A 395 17.19 -7.93 18.71
N SER A 396 15.97 -8.35 18.39
CA SER A 396 15.28 -8.00 17.15
C SER A 396 14.11 -7.03 17.36
N ARG A 397 14.13 -6.27 18.46
CA ARG A 397 13.09 -5.26 18.73
C ARG A 397 12.97 -4.27 17.54
N PRO A 398 11.76 -3.97 17.10
CA PRO A 398 11.52 -3.17 15.88
C PRO A 398 12.02 -1.72 16.00
N GLU A 399 12.11 -1.18 17.21
CA GLU A 399 12.55 0.18 17.50
C GLU A 399 14.08 0.36 17.49
N VAL A 400 14.88 -0.71 17.54
CA VAL A 400 16.35 -0.61 17.64
C VAL A 400 16.95 0.13 16.44
N VAL A 401 16.74 -0.37 15.22
CA VAL A 401 17.33 0.21 14.01
C VAL A 401 16.85 1.65 13.78
N PRO A 402 15.55 1.95 13.76
CA PRO A 402 15.09 3.33 13.59
C PRO A 402 15.50 4.25 14.76
N GLY A 403 15.54 3.74 16.00
CA GLY A 403 15.98 4.53 17.14
C GLY A 403 17.47 4.90 17.07
N MET A 404 18.34 3.96 16.69
CA MET A 404 19.76 4.25 16.49
C MET A 404 19.98 5.23 15.34
N MET A 405 19.21 5.12 14.23
CA MET A 405 19.24 6.08 13.14
C MET A 405 18.80 7.48 13.57
N ALA A 406 17.76 7.56 14.43
CA ALA A 406 17.28 8.83 14.96
C ALA A 406 18.31 9.54 15.84
N LEU A 407 19.00 8.80 16.69
CA LEU A 407 19.92 9.32 17.69
C LEU A 407 21.29 9.69 17.13
N ALA A 408 21.72 9.07 16.02
CA ALA A 408 22.99 9.38 15.37
C ALA A 408 22.91 10.66 14.53
N ASP A 409 24.03 11.40 14.47
CA ASP A 409 24.19 12.56 13.56
C ASP A 409 24.62 12.12 12.15
N CYS A 410 25.37 11.01 12.05
CA CYS A 410 25.80 10.41 10.79
C CYS A 410 25.70 8.89 10.88
N LEU A 411 25.35 8.25 9.76
CA LEU A 411 25.17 6.80 9.65
C LEU A 411 26.27 6.21 8.76
N VAL A 412 26.92 5.17 9.24
CA VAL A 412 27.85 4.34 8.47
C VAL A 412 27.20 2.99 8.22
N VAL A 413 27.13 2.58 6.96
CA VAL A 413 26.48 1.32 6.57
C VAL A 413 27.42 0.53 5.68
N THR A 414 27.58 -0.76 5.93
CA THR A 414 28.40 -1.62 5.08
C THR A 414 27.75 -1.92 3.73
N GLU A 415 28.57 -2.05 2.70
CA GLU A 415 28.18 -2.13 1.29
C GLU A 415 27.32 -3.34 0.90
N ASP A 416 27.31 -4.40 1.71
CA ASP A 416 26.63 -5.66 1.43
C ASP A 416 25.11 -5.63 1.65
N SER A 417 24.58 -4.57 2.32
CA SER A 417 23.18 -4.51 2.70
C SER A 417 22.41 -3.37 2.03
N LEU A 418 21.92 -3.63 0.81
CA LEU A 418 21.13 -2.65 0.05
C LEU A 418 19.90 -2.12 0.83
N SER A 419 19.28 -2.99 1.64
CA SER A 419 18.11 -2.59 2.46
C SER A 419 18.52 -1.61 3.55
N MET A 420 19.63 -1.89 4.27
CA MET A 420 20.12 -1.00 5.34
C MET A 420 20.58 0.35 4.79
N ILE A 421 21.27 0.34 3.63
CA ILE A 421 21.65 1.60 2.95
C ILE A 421 20.39 2.40 2.58
N SER A 422 19.37 1.75 2.01
CA SER A 422 18.09 2.42 1.66
C SER A 422 17.37 2.94 2.90
N GLU A 423 17.35 2.18 4.00
CA GLU A 423 16.77 2.59 5.28
C GLU A 423 17.52 3.80 5.87
N ALA A 424 18.86 3.74 5.88
CA ALA A 424 19.70 4.83 6.37
C ALA A 424 19.47 6.12 5.58
N ILE A 425 19.48 6.06 4.25
CA ILE A 425 19.22 7.22 3.41
C ILE A 425 17.80 7.78 3.64
N SER A 426 16.82 6.89 3.80
CA SER A 426 15.42 7.29 4.05
C SER A 426 15.21 7.93 5.42
N SER A 427 16.13 7.76 6.37
CA SER A 427 16.10 8.41 7.68
C SER A 427 16.33 9.93 7.61
N GLY A 428 16.82 10.43 6.50
CA GLY A 428 17.14 11.84 6.35
C GLY A 428 18.48 12.27 6.97
N LYS A 429 19.22 11.34 7.56
CA LYS A 429 20.54 11.61 8.13
C LYS A 429 21.63 11.57 7.05
N PRO A 430 22.79 12.22 7.26
CA PRO A 430 23.99 11.96 6.48
C PRO A 430 24.39 10.49 6.55
N VAL A 431 24.70 9.90 5.40
CA VAL A 431 25.06 8.48 5.27
C VAL A 431 26.40 8.34 4.59
N VAL A 432 27.22 7.42 5.06
CA VAL A 432 28.45 6.98 4.42
C VAL A 432 28.37 5.46 4.21
N VAL A 433 28.57 5.00 2.99
CA VAL A 433 28.68 3.57 2.69
C VAL A 433 30.14 3.18 2.74
N VAL A 434 30.48 2.18 3.57
CA VAL A 434 31.85 1.69 3.71
C VAL A 434 32.03 0.36 3.00
N LYS A 435 33.10 0.28 2.18
CA LYS A 435 33.49 -0.95 1.51
C LYS A 435 34.34 -1.81 2.46
N MET A 436 34.11 -3.11 2.40
CA MET A 436 34.76 -4.09 3.27
C MET A 436 35.88 -4.86 2.59
N GLY A 437 36.42 -4.36 1.48
CA GLY A 437 37.63 -4.91 0.85
C GLY A 437 37.56 -6.33 0.29
N SER A 438 36.43 -7.02 0.44
CA SER A 438 36.24 -8.39 -0.05
C SER A 438 35.57 -8.40 -1.42
N ASP A 439 36.18 -9.12 -2.37
CA ASP A 439 35.59 -9.38 -3.69
C ASP A 439 34.40 -10.34 -3.57
N GLY A 440 33.41 -10.21 -4.48
CA GLY A 440 32.32 -11.18 -4.60
C GLY A 440 30.94 -10.66 -4.35
N LEU A 441 30.75 -9.36 -4.19
CA LEU A 441 29.40 -8.80 -4.18
C LEU A 441 28.74 -8.98 -5.56
N PRO A 442 27.44 -9.31 -5.60
CA PRO A 442 26.69 -9.34 -6.87
C PRO A 442 26.72 -7.98 -7.57
N GLU A 443 26.75 -7.98 -8.90
CA GLU A 443 26.79 -6.77 -9.75
C GLU A 443 25.73 -5.71 -9.40
N LYS A 444 24.57 -6.14 -8.89
CA LYS A 444 23.50 -5.24 -8.40
C LYS A 444 23.95 -4.33 -7.25
N HIS A 445 24.92 -4.76 -6.41
CA HIS A 445 25.42 -3.95 -5.29
C HIS A 445 26.32 -2.83 -5.83
N TYR A 446 27.21 -3.13 -6.74
CA TYR A 446 28.06 -2.12 -7.38
C TYR A 446 27.23 -1.06 -8.12
N ARG A 447 26.18 -1.49 -8.84
CA ARG A 447 25.26 -0.56 -9.51
C ARG A 447 24.48 0.33 -8.53
N PHE A 448 24.09 -0.24 -7.39
CA PHE A 448 23.40 0.54 -6.37
C PHE A 448 24.36 1.53 -5.68
N GLN A 449 25.60 1.13 -5.41
CA GLN A 449 26.62 2.02 -4.90
C GLN A 449 26.89 3.18 -5.88
N GLU A 450 27.04 2.88 -7.17
CA GLU A 450 27.20 3.91 -8.20
C GLU A 450 26.00 4.89 -8.25
N LEU A 451 24.78 4.38 -8.10
CA LEU A 451 23.58 5.21 -8.04
C LEU A 451 23.58 6.14 -6.82
N VAL A 452 23.85 5.59 -5.63
CA VAL A 452 23.80 6.37 -4.38
C VAL A 452 24.94 7.42 -4.34
N GLU A 453 26.08 7.10 -4.91
CA GLU A 453 27.20 8.02 -5.01
C GLU A 453 26.93 9.16 -6.01
N LYS A 454 26.53 8.84 -7.24
CA LYS A 454 26.39 9.83 -8.32
C LYS A 454 25.12 10.65 -8.23
N GLU A 455 24.00 10.02 -7.87
CA GLU A 455 22.68 10.68 -7.92
C GLU A 455 22.20 11.17 -6.56
N LEU A 456 22.62 10.50 -5.46
CA LEU A 456 22.19 10.86 -4.11
C LEU A 456 23.30 11.57 -3.31
N ASN A 457 24.50 11.73 -3.88
CA ASN A 457 25.67 12.31 -3.22
C ASN A 457 26.00 11.63 -1.88
N VAL A 458 25.81 10.31 -1.79
CA VAL A 458 26.19 9.51 -0.63
C VAL A 458 27.60 8.97 -0.84
N PRO A 459 28.56 9.33 -0.01
CA PRO A 459 29.93 8.84 -0.14
C PRO A 459 30.01 7.30 -0.03
N VAL A 460 30.71 6.67 -0.99
CA VAL A 460 31.03 5.24 -0.97
C VAL A 460 32.55 5.13 -0.84
N VAL A 461 33.04 4.77 0.33
CA VAL A 461 34.44 4.91 0.68
C VAL A 461 35.12 3.60 1.08
N GLU A 462 36.41 3.49 0.79
CA GLU A 462 37.26 2.44 1.38
C GLU A 462 37.40 2.67 2.89
N THR A 463 37.55 1.61 3.67
CA THR A 463 37.67 1.68 5.13
C THR A 463 38.72 2.69 5.58
N LYS A 464 39.89 2.70 4.98
CA LYS A 464 41.03 3.60 5.31
C LYS A 464 40.70 5.10 5.19
N LYS A 465 39.70 5.48 4.44
CA LYS A 465 39.27 6.88 4.27
C LYS A 465 38.08 7.26 5.15
N LEU A 466 37.55 6.30 5.91
CA LEU A 466 36.30 6.47 6.65
C LEU A 466 36.41 7.57 7.71
N CYS A 467 37.46 7.58 8.52
CA CYS A 467 37.68 8.60 9.55
C CYS A 467 37.81 10.00 8.94
N GLU A 468 38.52 10.14 7.83
CA GLU A 468 38.68 11.42 7.12
C GLU A 468 37.33 11.96 6.67
N VAL A 469 36.53 11.14 5.99
CA VAL A 469 35.21 11.51 5.48
C VAL A 469 34.23 11.86 6.61
N LEU A 470 34.22 11.09 7.68
CA LEU A 470 33.38 11.37 8.85
C LEU A 470 33.77 12.65 9.58
N SER A 471 35.03 13.03 9.54
CA SER A 471 35.56 14.24 10.18
C SER A 471 35.28 15.51 9.37
N THR A 472 34.88 15.39 8.10
CA THR A 472 34.46 16.54 7.28
C THR A 472 33.09 17.03 7.72
N ARG A 473 32.93 18.37 7.90
CA ARG A 473 31.64 18.97 8.30
C ARG A 473 30.63 19.04 7.15
N ASP A 474 30.97 18.59 5.95
CA ASP A 474 30.16 18.76 4.72
C ASP A 474 29.35 17.54 4.32
N LEU A 475 29.14 16.58 5.22
CA LEU A 475 28.26 15.44 4.93
C LEU A 475 26.82 15.89 4.73
N LYS A 476 26.33 15.77 3.50
CA LYS A 476 24.98 16.17 3.12
C LYS A 476 24.00 15.02 3.27
N SER A 477 22.81 15.35 3.73
CA SER A 477 21.69 14.42 3.71
C SER A 477 21.14 14.21 2.29
N ALA A 478 20.80 12.99 1.92
CA ALA A 478 20.08 12.65 0.70
C ALA A 478 18.56 12.81 0.82
N ALA A 479 18.06 13.26 1.96
CA ALA A 479 16.61 13.42 2.24
C ALA A 479 15.82 14.18 1.16
N PRO A 480 16.32 15.28 0.55
CA PRO A 480 15.56 16.00 -0.47
C PRO A 480 15.25 15.16 -1.70
N HIS A 481 16.14 14.27 -2.10
CA HIS A 481 15.93 13.35 -3.24
C HIS A 481 14.83 12.33 -2.93
N PHE A 482 14.87 11.73 -1.74
CA PHE A 482 13.86 10.76 -1.29
C PHE A 482 12.47 11.39 -1.11
N SER A 483 12.39 12.61 -0.62
CA SER A 483 11.11 13.33 -0.49
C SER A 483 10.44 13.55 -1.85
N ARG A 484 11.21 13.92 -2.88
CA ARG A 484 10.72 14.07 -4.26
C ARG A 484 10.27 12.73 -4.84
N GLU A 485 11.02 11.68 -4.60
CA GLU A 485 10.66 10.33 -5.06
C GLU A 485 9.38 9.84 -4.39
N ARG A 486 9.24 10.01 -3.06
CA ARG A 486 8.00 9.69 -2.33
C ARG A 486 6.79 10.43 -2.90
N ALA A 487 6.92 11.72 -3.22
CA ALA A 487 5.84 12.49 -3.82
C ALA A 487 5.41 11.90 -5.18
N ARG A 488 6.37 11.53 -6.05
CA ARG A 488 6.11 10.86 -7.33
C ARG A 488 5.45 9.49 -7.15
N ILE A 489 5.86 8.72 -6.16
CA ILE A 489 5.25 7.42 -5.84
C ILE A 489 3.82 7.62 -5.35
N ARG A 490 3.56 8.59 -4.45
CA ARG A 490 2.21 8.94 -3.99
C ARG A 490 1.29 9.32 -5.15
N GLU A 491 1.78 10.08 -6.12
CA GLU A 491 1.01 10.43 -7.32
C GLU A 491 0.61 9.17 -8.11
N LYS A 492 1.55 8.24 -8.33
CA LYS A 492 1.25 6.97 -9.00
C LYS A 492 0.28 6.10 -8.20
N LEU A 493 0.42 6.06 -6.88
CA LEU A 493 -0.47 5.31 -5.99
C LEU A 493 -1.89 5.87 -5.98
N ARG A 494 -2.07 7.19 -6.06
CA ARG A 494 -3.40 7.82 -6.20
C ARG A 494 -4.17 7.30 -7.40
N GLY A 495 -3.49 6.96 -8.49
CA GLY A 495 -4.09 6.32 -9.66
C GLY A 495 -4.71 4.94 -9.39
N LEU A 496 -4.41 4.32 -8.24
CA LEU A 496 -5.00 3.06 -7.82
C LEU A 496 -6.38 3.24 -7.16
N LEU A 497 -6.75 4.41 -6.74
CA LEU A 497 -8.02 4.70 -6.06
C LEU A 497 -9.13 4.98 -7.05
#